data_2d7fdbb97d1a05d41bf9e93161c4c144
#
_entry.id   2d7fdbb97d1a05d41bf9e93161c4c144
#
_cell.length_a   1.000
_cell.length_b   1.000
_cell.length_c   1.000
_cell.angle_alpha   90.00
_cell.angle_beta   90.00
_cell.angle_gamma   90.00
#
_symmetry.space_group_name_H-M   'P 1'
#
loop_
_entity.id
_entity.type
_entity.pdbx_description
1 polymer ?
#
loop_
_entity_poly.entity_id
_entity_poly.type
_entity_poly.pdbx_seq_one_letter_code
_entity_poly.pdbx_strand_id
1 'polypeptide(L)'
;MFWDKKLRRWAEAVRARADLPARLVLWNGEQFDFGRFEQPRVTLTVRSASALPLLLDPSLDHLGQAYVKGQIDIDGRLPDIIDFGYALARRMSKTQGAGKGPGRLALAARAARRFRHSRSTDRESIQYHYDVSDDFYRLWLDEGMVYSCAYFENGDEDLATAQRKKLDHILTKIRLQPGQRLLDIGCGWGALVLRAAQHFGAHCVGVTLSRNQFEAATERVRAAGLADRIEIRLQDYRDVQGRFDRITSVGMFEHVGRRNLPMYFAHMRELLADDGLALNHGITSTDADVGATALGGGAFIDRYVFPDGELPHLSLALEAMQRGGLEVLDVEGLRRHYVRTLQLWLERFEACVPEIRALVEEERFRIWRVYLAGCAYAFEHDDVSIFQVVCRRAGQGAALLPWSRRYMYERELS
;
A
#
# COMPACT_ATOMS: atom_id res chain seq x y z
N MET A 1 -14.36 -36.46 -18.72
CA MET A 1 -15.34 -37.21 -17.89
C MET A 1 -15.21 -37.02 -16.39
N PHE A 2 -14.05 -37.22 -15.74
CA PHE A 2 -13.94 -37.07 -14.27
C PHE A 2 -14.04 -35.61 -13.80
N TRP A 3 -13.38 -34.69 -14.49
CA TRP A 3 -13.38 -33.27 -14.16
C TRP A 3 -14.73 -32.59 -14.43
N ASP A 4 -15.47 -33.01 -15.47
CA ASP A 4 -16.76 -32.41 -15.84
C ASP A 4 -17.81 -32.57 -14.71
N LYS A 5 -17.89 -33.77 -14.13
CA LYS A 5 -18.82 -34.02 -13.00
C LYS A 5 -18.46 -33.20 -11.75
N LYS A 6 -17.17 -33.05 -11.47
CA LYS A 6 -16.68 -32.30 -10.30
C LYS A 6 -16.91 -30.81 -10.48
N LEU A 7 -16.67 -30.29 -11.69
CA LEU A 7 -16.88 -28.90 -12.02
C LEU A 7 -18.35 -28.51 -12.02
N ARG A 8 -19.23 -29.35 -12.61
CA ARG A 8 -20.69 -29.12 -12.55
C ARG A 8 -21.21 -29.07 -11.11
N ARG A 9 -20.81 -30.01 -10.27
CA ARG A 9 -21.17 -29.99 -8.84
C ARG A 9 -20.64 -28.74 -8.13
N TRP A 10 -19.42 -28.31 -8.46
CA TRP A 10 -18.85 -27.10 -7.90
C TRP A 10 -19.63 -25.86 -8.37
N ALA A 11 -19.93 -25.73 -9.66
CA ALA A 11 -20.70 -24.60 -10.22
C ALA A 11 -22.13 -24.57 -9.61
N GLU A 12 -22.78 -25.72 -9.45
CA GLU A 12 -24.07 -25.83 -8.76
C GLU A 12 -23.97 -25.41 -7.29
N ALA A 13 -22.89 -25.78 -6.60
CA ALA A 13 -22.64 -25.36 -5.23
C ALA A 13 -22.37 -23.85 -5.10
N VAL A 14 -21.66 -23.25 -6.08
CA VAL A 14 -21.48 -21.79 -6.15
C VAL A 14 -22.82 -21.12 -6.36
N ARG A 15 -23.63 -21.58 -7.32
CA ARG A 15 -24.95 -21.03 -7.61
C ARG A 15 -25.88 -21.09 -6.39
N ALA A 16 -25.87 -22.23 -5.66
CA ALA A 16 -26.71 -22.43 -4.48
C ALA A 16 -26.29 -21.55 -3.28
N ARG A 17 -25.00 -21.24 -3.14
CA ARG A 17 -24.46 -20.53 -1.99
C ARG A 17 -24.22 -19.04 -2.24
N ALA A 18 -23.95 -18.67 -3.49
CA ALA A 18 -23.47 -17.34 -3.82
C ALA A 18 -24.47 -16.52 -4.64
N ASP A 19 -25.25 -17.14 -5.53
CA ASP A 19 -26.20 -16.47 -6.44
C ASP A 19 -25.59 -15.21 -7.08
N LEU A 20 -24.43 -15.39 -7.74
CA LEU A 20 -23.63 -14.28 -8.29
C LEU A 20 -24.03 -14.02 -9.76
N PRO A 21 -24.09 -12.75 -10.21
CA PRO A 21 -24.38 -12.39 -11.60
C PRO A 21 -23.16 -12.62 -12.50
N ALA A 22 -22.63 -13.84 -12.49
CA ALA A 22 -21.40 -14.21 -13.17
C ALA A 22 -21.54 -15.52 -13.92
N ARG A 23 -20.84 -15.58 -15.07
CA ARG A 23 -20.78 -16.74 -15.95
C ARG A 23 -19.37 -17.30 -15.99
N LEU A 24 -19.25 -18.63 -15.88
CA LEU A 24 -18.04 -19.38 -16.14
C LEU A 24 -18.10 -19.93 -17.58
N VAL A 25 -17.06 -19.68 -18.36
CA VAL A 25 -16.86 -20.24 -19.70
C VAL A 25 -15.61 -21.11 -19.68
N LEU A 26 -15.73 -22.36 -20.13
CA LEU A 26 -14.61 -23.29 -20.18
C LEU A 26 -13.94 -23.28 -21.54
N TRP A 27 -12.71 -23.80 -21.60
CA TRP A 27 -11.91 -23.96 -22.85
C TRP A 27 -12.59 -24.82 -23.94
N ASN A 28 -13.59 -25.64 -23.58
CA ASN A 28 -14.37 -26.45 -24.52
C ASN A 28 -15.68 -25.77 -24.92
N GLY A 29 -15.94 -24.54 -24.50
CA GLY A 29 -17.15 -23.78 -24.80
C GLY A 29 -18.34 -24.05 -23.85
N GLU A 30 -18.22 -24.98 -22.90
CA GLU A 30 -19.26 -25.17 -21.87
C GLU A 30 -19.39 -23.93 -20.98
N GLN A 31 -20.63 -23.60 -20.63
CA GLN A 31 -20.94 -22.41 -19.80
C GLN A 31 -21.74 -22.81 -18.56
N PHE A 32 -21.46 -22.13 -17.44
CA PHE A 32 -22.15 -22.30 -16.17
C PHE A 32 -22.49 -20.94 -15.57
N ASP A 33 -23.76 -20.70 -15.28
CA ASP A 33 -24.20 -19.49 -14.61
C ASP A 33 -24.19 -19.68 -13.10
N PHE A 34 -23.52 -18.77 -12.38
CA PHE A 34 -23.39 -18.79 -10.93
C PHE A 34 -24.57 -18.14 -10.20
N GLY A 35 -25.56 -17.62 -10.95
CA GLY A 35 -26.75 -16.99 -10.38
C GLY A 35 -27.88 -16.90 -11.40
N ARG A 36 -28.88 -16.06 -11.09
CA ARG A 36 -30.00 -15.73 -11.96
C ARG A 36 -29.80 -14.32 -12.49
N PHE A 37 -29.67 -14.14 -13.80
CA PHE A 37 -29.46 -12.85 -14.45
C PHE A 37 -29.87 -12.94 -15.93
N GLU A 38 -30.19 -11.82 -16.52
CA GLU A 38 -30.40 -11.71 -17.98
C GLU A 38 -29.06 -11.66 -18.72
N GLN A 39 -28.10 -10.83 -18.20
CA GLN A 39 -26.74 -10.75 -18.68
C GLN A 39 -25.75 -10.83 -17.52
N PRO A 40 -24.62 -11.57 -17.66
CA PRO A 40 -23.62 -11.64 -16.61
C PRO A 40 -22.92 -10.27 -16.45
N ARG A 41 -22.69 -9.83 -15.21
CA ARG A 41 -21.81 -8.69 -14.94
C ARG A 41 -20.34 -9.05 -15.06
N VAL A 42 -20.03 -10.32 -14.79
CA VAL A 42 -18.68 -10.87 -14.85
C VAL A 42 -18.69 -12.16 -15.67
N THR A 43 -17.76 -12.28 -16.60
CA THR A 43 -17.50 -13.53 -17.31
C THR A 43 -16.10 -14.03 -16.96
N LEU A 44 -16.02 -15.19 -16.32
CA LEU A 44 -14.78 -15.87 -16.00
C LEU A 44 -14.49 -16.91 -17.09
N THR A 45 -13.48 -16.68 -17.91
CA THR A 45 -13.06 -17.58 -18.97
C THR A 45 -11.86 -18.41 -18.54
N VAL A 46 -12.01 -19.72 -18.50
CA VAL A 46 -10.93 -20.67 -18.20
C VAL A 46 -10.26 -21.12 -19.49
N ARG A 47 -8.97 -20.79 -19.64
CA ARG A 47 -8.19 -21.06 -20.85
C ARG A 47 -7.72 -22.52 -20.96
N SER A 48 -7.54 -23.20 -19.81
CA SER A 48 -7.05 -24.58 -19.80
C SER A 48 -7.51 -25.35 -18.56
N ALA A 49 -7.50 -26.67 -18.63
CA ALA A 49 -7.82 -27.54 -17.50
C ALA A 49 -6.87 -27.41 -16.31
N SER A 50 -5.67 -26.84 -16.52
CA SER A 50 -4.69 -26.61 -15.43
C SER A 50 -5.14 -25.59 -14.38
N ALA A 51 -6.11 -24.73 -14.71
CA ALA A 51 -6.69 -23.78 -13.75
C ALA A 51 -7.70 -24.41 -12.79
N LEU A 52 -8.23 -25.59 -13.08
CA LEU A 52 -9.30 -26.22 -12.30
C LEU A 52 -8.97 -26.41 -10.81
N PRO A 53 -7.76 -26.86 -10.41
CA PRO A 53 -7.43 -27.00 -8.99
C PRO A 53 -7.56 -25.68 -8.21
N LEU A 54 -7.18 -24.55 -8.83
CA LEU A 54 -7.23 -23.21 -8.25
C LEU A 54 -8.68 -22.70 -8.12
N LEU A 55 -9.53 -23.04 -9.10
CA LEU A 55 -10.96 -22.67 -9.08
C LEU A 55 -11.79 -23.51 -8.12
N LEU A 56 -11.46 -24.78 -7.96
CA LEU A 56 -12.20 -25.70 -7.08
C LEU A 56 -11.97 -25.42 -5.57
N ASP A 57 -10.92 -24.66 -5.22
CA ASP A 57 -10.66 -24.12 -3.88
C ASP A 57 -10.28 -22.64 -4.02
N PRO A 58 -11.25 -21.79 -4.36
CA PRO A 58 -10.97 -20.40 -4.69
C PRO A 58 -10.62 -19.62 -3.43
N SER A 59 -9.39 -19.14 -3.36
CA SER A 59 -8.93 -18.06 -2.49
C SER A 59 -8.55 -16.86 -3.37
N LEU A 60 -8.40 -15.68 -2.78
CA LEU A 60 -7.94 -14.52 -3.54
C LEU A 60 -6.55 -14.75 -4.15
N ASP A 61 -5.67 -15.47 -3.43
CA ASP A 61 -4.34 -15.85 -3.96
C ASP A 61 -4.46 -16.79 -5.17
N HIS A 62 -5.29 -17.83 -5.10
CA HIS A 62 -5.49 -18.77 -6.20
C HIS A 62 -6.09 -18.11 -7.45
N LEU A 63 -7.13 -17.29 -7.26
CA LEU A 63 -7.77 -16.57 -8.36
C LEU A 63 -6.81 -15.55 -8.99
N GLY A 64 -6.12 -14.76 -8.17
CA GLY A 64 -5.11 -13.81 -8.62
C GLY A 64 -3.96 -14.50 -9.37
N GLN A 65 -3.44 -15.61 -8.84
CA GLN A 65 -2.39 -16.38 -9.50
C GLN A 65 -2.83 -16.95 -10.85
N ALA A 66 -4.04 -17.51 -10.94
CA ALA A 66 -4.57 -18.04 -12.20
C ALA A 66 -4.74 -16.95 -13.25
N TYR A 67 -5.19 -15.74 -12.84
CA TYR A 67 -5.34 -14.59 -13.71
C TYR A 67 -3.97 -14.07 -14.18
N VAL A 68 -3.02 -13.87 -13.28
CA VAL A 68 -1.66 -13.39 -13.61
C VAL A 68 -0.98 -14.32 -14.60
N LYS A 69 -1.11 -15.63 -14.42
CA LYS A 69 -0.54 -16.64 -15.32
C LYS A 69 -1.33 -16.84 -16.64
N GLY A 70 -2.38 -16.06 -16.89
CA GLY A 70 -3.21 -16.20 -18.09
C GLY A 70 -3.98 -17.52 -18.20
N GLN A 71 -4.12 -18.26 -17.08
CA GLN A 71 -4.90 -19.49 -17.04
C GLN A 71 -6.40 -19.21 -17.02
N ILE A 72 -6.78 -18.07 -16.52
CA ILE A 72 -8.12 -17.50 -16.58
C ILE A 72 -8.07 -16.07 -17.11
N ASP A 73 -9.14 -15.65 -17.76
CA ASP A 73 -9.45 -14.26 -18.06
C ASP A 73 -10.75 -13.87 -17.39
N ILE A 74 -10.89 -12.59 -17.06
CA ILE A 74 -12.08 -12.07 -16.40
C ILE A 74 -12.53 -10.81 -17.13
N ASP A 75 -13.73 -10.86 -17.72
CA ASP A 75 -14.37 -9.76 -18.40
C ASP A 75 -15.49 -9.18 -17.53
N GLY A 76 -15.63 -7.86 -17.54
CA GLY A 76 -16.60 -7.12 -16.74
C GLY A 76 -16.02 -5.80 -16.28
N ARG A 77 -16.84 -5.00 -15.58
CA ARG A 77 -16.32 -3.80 -14.92
C ARG A 77 -15.46 -4.23 -13.73
N LEU A 78 -14.37 -3.54 -13.51
CA LEU A 78 -13.39 -3.95 -12.51
C LEU A 78 -13.96 -4.03 -11.07
N PRO A 79 -14.83 -3.10 -10.61
CA PRO A 79 -15.51 -3.28 -9.32
C PRO A 79 -16.33 -4.58 -9.24
N ASP A 80 -17.10 -4.90 -10.27
CA ASP A 80 -17.91 -6.12 -10.32
C ASP A 80 -17.02 -7.39 -10.30
N ILE A 81 -15.84 -7.34 -10.94
CA ILE A 81 -14.83 -8.42 -10.95
C ILE A 81 -14.29 -8.65 -9.54
N ILE A 82 -13.95 -7.59 -8.83
CA ILE A 82 -13.40 -7.66 -7.47
C ILE A 82 -14.46 -8.16 -6.49
N ASP A 83 -15.66 -7.61 -6.53
CA ASP A 83 -16.80 -8.08 -5.73
C ASP A 83 -17.07 -9.57 -5.96
N PHE A 84 -17.04 -10.01 -7.22
CA PHE A 84 -17.17 -11.41 -7.58
C PHE A 84 -16.07 -12.27 -6.96
N GLY A 85 -14.80 -11.87 -7.09
CA GLY A 85 -13.65 -12.59 -6.55
C GLY A 85 -13.75 -12.77 -5.03
N TYR A 86 -14.04 -11.68 -4.31
CA TYR A 86 -14.24 -11.71 -2.86
C TYR A 86 -15.46 -12.52 -2.45
N ALA A 87 -16.58 -12.36 -3.13
CA ALA A 87 -17.80 -13.14 -2.84
C ALA A 87 -17.58 -14.65 -3.06
N LEU A 88 -16.87 -15.01 -4.13
CA LEU A 88 -16.50 -16.39 -4.42
C LEU A 88 -15.55 -16.95 -3.35
N ALA A 89 -14.50 -16.22 -2.99
CA ALA A 89 -13.56 -16.61 -1.96
C ALA A 89 -14.25 -16.77 -0.59
N ARG A 90 -15.07 -15.82 -0.16
CA ARG A 90 -15.78 -15.86 1.13
C ARG A 90 -16.72 -17.07 1.24
N ARG A 91 -17.44 -17.43 0.17
CA ARG A 91 -18.52 -18.43 0.20
C ARG A 91 -18.03 -19.84 -0.12
N MET A 92 -16.93 -19.98 -0.84
CA MET A 92 -16.46 -21.26 -1.35
C MET A 92 -15.12 -21.72 -0.78
N SER A 93 -14.31 -20.84 -0.18
CA SER A 93 -13.03 -21.23 0.42
C SER A 93 -13.26 -22.13 1.64
N LYS A 94 -12.54 -23.23 1.68
CA LYS A 94 -12.50 -24.16 2.82
C LYS A 94 -11.70 -23.62 4.00
N THR A 95 -11.01 -22.52 3.82
CA THR A 95 -10.16 -21.88 4.83
C THR A 95 -10.95 -21.06 5.88
N GLN A 96 -12.27 -20.95 5.78
CA GLN A 96 -13.12 -20.32 6.81
C GLN A 96 -13.26 -21.13 8.13
N GLY A 97 -12.32 -21.98 8.44
CA GLY A 97 -12.27 -22.77 9.67
C GLY A 97 -10.97 -22.53 10.46
N ALA A 98 -10.54 -21.29 10.61
CA ALA A 98 -9.33 -20.96 11.36
C ALA A 98 -9.56 -20.87 12.88
N GLY A 99 -9.90 -22.02 13.50
CA GLY A 99 -9.77 -22.27 14.93
C GLY A 99 -8.66 -23.28 15.25
N LYS A 100 -7.77 -23.58 14.30
CA LYS A 100 -6.63 -24.46 14.56
C LYS A 100 -5.37 -23.60 14.64
N GLY A 101 -4.75 -23.58 15.83
CA GLY A 101 -3.46 -22.94 16.07
C GLY A 101 -2.41 -23.32 15.01
N PRO A 102 -1.34 -22.54 14.86
CA PRO A 102 -0.39 -22.67 13.77
C PRO A 102 0.21 -24.07 13.75
N GLY A 103 -0.08 -24.83 12.68
CA GLY A 103 0.53 -26.14 12.46
C GLY A 103 2.06 -26.04 12.38
N ARG A 104 2.78 -27.16 12.55
CA ARG A 104 4.25 -27.22 12.50
C ARG A 104 4.87 -26.55 11.27
N LEU A 105 4.20 -26.58 10.11
CA LEU A 105 4.60 -25.88 8.89
C LEU A 105 4.48 -24.36 9.02
N ALA A 106 3.45 -23.84 9.71
CA ALA A 106 3.32 -22.41 9.98
C ALA A 106 4.36 -21.92 11.00
N LEU A 107 4.76 -22.76 11.96
CA LEU A 107 5.86 -22.47 12.87
C LEU A 107 7.23 -22.44 12.14
N ALA A 108 7.47 -23.37 11.21
CA ALA A 108 8.67 -23.37 10.36
C ALA A 108 8.72 -22.17 9.41
N ALA A 109 7.58 -21.82 8.78
CA ALA A 109 7.45 -20.61 7.97
C ALA A 109 7.66 -19.33 8.80
N ARG A 110 7.17 -19.32 10.06
CA ARG A 110 7.38 -18.23 11.02
C ARG A 110 8.84 -18.12 11.47
N ALA A 111 9.57 -19.24 11.58
CA ALA A 111 11.01 -19.26 11.86
C ALA A 111 11.84 -18.79 10.65
N ALA A 112 11.45 -19.17 9.42
CA ALA A 112 12.07 -18.69 8.19
C ALA A 112 11.87 -17.18 7.96
N ARG A 113 10.73 -16.63 8.37
CA ARG A 113 10.47 -15.16 8.38
C ARG A 113 11.44 -14.39 9.28
N ARG A 114 12.15 -15.08 10.21
CA ARG A 114 13.14 -14.44 11.11
C ARG A 114 14.33 -13.82 10.37
N PHE A 115 14.63 -14.25 9.14
CA PHE A 115 15.78 -13.80 8.35
C PHE A 115 15.42 -12.93 7.16
N ARG A 116 14.14 -12.55 6.99
CA ARG A 116 13.63 -11.86 5.81
C ARG A 116 14.01 -10.37 5.73
N HIS A 117 14.26 -9.70 6.85
CA HIS A 117 14.58 -8.27 6.88
C HIS A 117 16.08 -8.07 7.16
N SER A 118 16.93 -8.34 6.15
CA SER A 118 18.32 -7.92 6.10
C SER A 118 18.48 -6.69 5.21
N ARG A 119 19.60 -5.97 5.33
CA ARG A 119 19.89 -4.79 4.48
C ARG A 119 19.87 -5.11 2.97
N SER A 120 20.36 -6.30 2.58
CA SER A 120 20.34 -6.77 1.19
C SER A 120 18.93 -7.11 0.73
N THR A 121 18.18 -7.84 1.54
CA THR A 121 16.80 -8.26 1.22
C THR A 121 15.86 -7.07 1.12
N ASP A 122 15.94 -6.11 2.06
CA ASP A 122 15.14 -4.88 2.02
C ASP A 122 15.41 -4.08 0.72
N ARG A 123 16.69 -3.98 0.32
CA ARG A 123 17.07 -3.31 -0.93
C ARG A 123 16.52 -4.02 -2.15
N GLU A 124 16.66 -5.35 -2.23
CA GLU A 124 16.16 -6.16 -3.33
C GLU A 124 14.64 -6.09 -3.44
N SER A 125 13.91 -6.16 -2.32
CA SER A 125 12.45 -6.06 -2.28
C SER A 125 11.94 -4.69 -2.74
N ILE A 126 12.59 -3.60 -2.30
CA ILE A 126 12.25 -2.24 -2.74
C ILE A 126 12.56 -2.08 -4.23
N GLN A 127 13.73 -2.53 -4.70
CA GLN A 127 14.09 -2.47 -6.11
C GLN A 127 13.11 -3.27 -6.95
N TYR A 128 12.73 -4.48 -6.56
CA TYR A 128 11.77 -5.32 -7.29
C TYR A 128 10.42 -4.61 -7.52
N HIS A 129 9.90 -3.93 -6.49
CA HIS A 129 8.62 -3.21 -6.60
C HIS A 129 8.72 -1.95 -7.47
N TYR A 130 9.81 -1.16 -7.29
CA TYR A 130 10.00 0.10 -8.00
C TYR A 130 10.81 -0.03 -9.31
N ASP A 131 11.19 -1.24 -9.71
CA ASP A 131 11.93 -1.52 -10.96
C ASP A 131 11.04 -1.49 -12.21
N VAL A 132 9.83 -0.94 -12.08
CA VAL A 132 8.99 -0.52 -13.19
C VAL A 132 9.39 0.92 -13.55
N SER A 133 9.40 1.26 -14.84
CA SER A 133 9.86 2.59 -15.28
C SER A 133 9.03 3.74 -14.70
N ASP A 134 9.66 4.91 -14.56
CA ASP A 134 8.92 6.12 -14.15
C ASP A 134 7.79 6.46 -15.11
N ASP A 135 7.93 6.14 -16.40
CA ASP A 135 6.88 6.35 -17.42
C ASP A 135 5.63 5.53 -17.13
N PHE A 136 5.79 4.32 -16.60
CA PHE A 136 4.64 3.52 -16.14
C PHE A 136 3.88 4.21 -15.00
N TYR A 137 4.60 4.73 -13.99
CA TYR A 137 3.97 5.41 -12.86
C TYR A 137 3.31 6.73 -13.28
N ARG A 138 3.90 7.49 -14.23
CA ARG A 138 3.34 8.75 -14.75
C ARG A 138 1.98 8.60 -15.41
N LEU A 139 1.65 7.43 -15.94
CA LEU A 139 0.37 7.19 -16.58
C LEU A 139 -0.81 7.26 -15.62
N TRP A 140 -0.61 6.89 -14.35
CA TRP A 140 -1.72 6.76 -13.40
C TRP A 140 -1.53 7.51 -12.07
N LEU A 141 -0.30 7.90 -11.69
CA LEU A 141 -0.08 8.84 -10.59
C LEU A 141 -0.43 10.28 -11.00
N ASP A 142 -0.44 11.18 -10.01
CA ASP A 142 -0.48 12.62 -10.25
C ASP A 142 0.84 13.15 -10.80
N GLU A 143 0.87 14.39 -11.25
CA GLU A 143 2.07 15.07 -11.77
C GLU A 143 3.19 15.20 -10.72
N GLY A 144 2.83 15.20 -9.42
CA GLY A 144 3.76 15.15 -8.30
C GLY A 144 4.43 13.79 -8.12
N MET A 145 3.98 12.75 -8.82
CA MET A 145 4.46 11.37 -8.66
C MET A 145 4.33 10.89 -7.21
N VAL A 146 3.19 11.16 -6.56
CA VAL A 146 2.98 10.80 -5.17
C VAL A 146 2.32 9.44 -5.06
N TYR A 147 3.09 8.43 -4.66
CA TYR A 147 2.61 7.04 -4.52
C TYR A 147 2.32 6.70 -3.06
N SER A 148 1.36 7.41 -2.48
CA SER A 148 0.82 7.19 -1.13
C SER A 148 -0.57 7.80 -0.99
N CYS A 149 -1.27 7.53 0.11
CA CYS A 149 -2.61 8.05 0.38
C CYS A 149 -2.68 9.57 0.26
N ALA A 150 -3.60 10.10 -0.53
CA ALA A 150 -3.92 11.52 -0.64
C ALA A 150 -4.81 11.99 0.52
N TYR A 151 -5.06 13.30 0.63
CA TYR A 151 -5.95 13.90 1.62
C TYR A 151 -7.04 14.72 0.93
N PHE A 152 -8.29 14.36 1.19
CA PHE A 152 -9.47 14.99 0.62
C PHE A 152 -10.24 15.73 1.72
N GLU A 153 -10.41 17.04 1.64
CA GLU A 153 -11.21 17.79 2.60
C GLU A 153 -12.71 17.58 2.36
N ASN A 154 -13.12 17.64 1.09
CA ASN A 154 -14.52 17.53 0.69
C ASN A 154 -14.87 16.16 0.09
N GLY A 155 -13.87 15.44 -0.44
CA GLY A 155 -14.04 14.12 -1.04
C GLY A 155 -14.18 14.11 -2.56
N ASP A 156 -14.26 15.28 -3.19
CA ASP A 156 -14.48 15.49 -4.63
C ASP A 156 -13.27 16.10 -5.36
N GLU A 157 -12.18 16.38 -4.62
CA GLU A 157 -10.96 16.90 -5.21
C GLU A 157 -10.37 15.94 -6.27
N ASP A 158 -9.74 16.52 -7.30
CA ASP A 158 -8.88 15.76 -8.19
C ASP A 158 -7.64 15.21 -7.46
N LEU A 159 -7.01 14.19 -8.04
CA LEU A 159 -5.88 13.51 -7.41
C LEU A 159 -4.72 14.44 -7.11
N ALA A 160 -4.35 15.33 -8.03
CA ALA A 160 -3.20 16.23 -7.86
C ALA A 160 -3.45 17.23 -6.73
N THR A 161 -4.67 17.78 -6.64
CA THR A 161 -5.09 18.67 -5.55
C THR A 161 -5.09 17.94 -4.21
N ALA A 162 -5.65 16.73 -4.15
CA ALA A 162 -5.68 15.92 -2.93
C ALA A 162 -4.28 15.51 -2.46
N GLN A 163 -3.36 15.23 -3.40
CA GLN A 163 -1.97 14.96 -3.07
C GLN A 163 -1.24 16.19 -2.53
N ARG A 164 -1.41 17.37 -3.15
CA ARG A 164 -0.85 18.62 -2.60
C ARG A 164 -1.38 18.91 -1.20
N LYS A 165 -2.68 18.76 -0.96
CA LYS A 165 -3.28 18.90 0.37
C LYS A 165 -2.68 17.92 1.37
N LYS A 166 -2.42 16.68 0.98
CA LYS A 166 -1.77 15.69 1.83
C LYS A 166 -0.37 16.12 2.25
N LEU A 167 0.44 16.62 1.32
CA LEU A 167 1.79 17.12 1.63
C LEU A 167 1.72 18.30 2.61
N ASP A 168 0.82 19.25 2.35
CA ASP A 168 0.60 20.40 3.23
C ASP A 168 0.11 19.97 4.63
N HIS A 169 -0.81 19.02 4.70
CA HIS A 169 -1.34 18.49 5.96
C HIS A 169 -0.24 17.84 6.81
N ILE A 170 0.63 17.02 6.20
CA ILE A 170 1.79 16.43 6.88
C ILE A 170 2.71 17.52 7.44
N LEU A 171 3.11 18.48 6.60
CA LEU A 171 4.04 19.54 6.97
C LEU A 171 3.46 20.49 8.03
N THR A 172 2.15 20.74 7.98
CA THR A 172 1.42 21.52 8.98
C THR A 172 1.34 20.78 10.31
N LYS A 173 1.03 19.47 10.31
CA LYS A 173 0.97 18.67 11.54
C LYS A 173 2.28 18.66 12.32
N ILE A 174 3.41 18.57 11.62
CA ILE A 174 4.73 18.65 12.26
C ILE A 174 5.19 20.09 12.51
N ARG A 175 4.35 21.11 12.22
CA ARG A 175 4.65 22.54 12.42
C ARG A 175 5.99 22.92 11.79
N LEU A 176 6.23 22.52 10.55
CA LEU A 176 7.46 22.88 9.85
C LEU A 176 7.54 24.40 9.65
N GLN A 177 8.69 24.98 10.05
CA GLN A 177 8.96 26.43 9.96
C GLN A 177 10.09 26.73 8.97
N PRO A 178 10.13 27.92 8.40
CA PRO A 178 11.24 28.35 7.54
C PRO A 178 12.61 28.19 8.24
N GLY A 179 13.61 27.74 7.50
CA GLY A 179 14.97 27.52 7.98
C GLY A 179 15.18 26.21 8.76
N GLN A 180 14.13 25.49 9.13
CA GLN A 180 14.25 24.20 9.82
C GLN A 180 14.77 23.11 8.89
N ARG A 181 15.42 22.10 9.48
CA ARG A 181 15.91 20.91 8.80
C ARG A 181 14.90 19.79 8.86
N LEU A 182 14.46 19.31 7.68
CA LEU A 182 13.55 18.19 7.52
C LEU A 182 14.31 16.96 6.98
N LEU A 183 14.12 15.79 7.58
CA LEU A 183 14.47 14.49 7.01
C LEU A 183 13.19 13.79 6.51
N ASP A 184 13.18 13.34 5.26
CA ASP A 184 12.13 12.50 4.71
C ASP A 184 12.67 11.08 4.43
N ILE A 185 12.23 10.11 5.22
CA ILE A 185 12.67 8.72 5.14
C ILE A 185 11.77 7.98 4.13
N GLY A 186 12.34 7.58 2.99
CA GLY A 186 11.59 7.03 1.86
C GLY A 186 10.96 8.13 1.02
N CYS A 187 11.76 9.09 0.57
CA CYS A 187 11.29 10.32 -0.08
C CYS A 187 10.64 10.11 -1.47
N GLY A 188 10.65 8.88 -2.02
CA GLY A 188 10.11 8.60 -3.34
C GLY A 188 10.71 9.51 -4.42
N TRP A 189 9.88 10.06 -5.27
CA TRP A 189 10.27 11.02 -6.33
C TRP A 189 10.42 12.47 -5.82
N GLY A 190 10.53 12.67 -4.49
CA GLY A 190 10.88 13.94 -3.86
C GLY A 190 9.75 14.95 -3.68
N ALA A 191 8.48 14.56 -3.87
CA ALA A 191 7.35 15.50 -3.80
C ALA A 191 7.26 16.23 -2.46
N LEU A 192 7.44 15.54 -1.34
CA LEU A 192 7.32 16.13 0.00
C LEU A 192 8.46 17.11 0.30
N VAL A 193 9.70 16.74 0.00
CA VAL A 193 10.87 17.64 0.22
C VAL A 193 10.82 18.87 -0.69
N LEU A 194 10.35 18.71 -1.95
CA LEU A 194 10.11 19.85 -2.85
C LEU A 194 9.06 20.80 -2.25
N ARG A 195 7.92 20.26 -1.81
CA ARG A 195 6.85 21.06 -1.19
C ARG A 195 7.33 21.77 0.07
N ALA A 196 8.09 21.07 0.92
CA ALA A 196 8.66 21.62 2.15
C ALA A 196 9.63 22.79 1.89
N ALA A 197 10.52 22.67 0.90
CA ALA A 197 11.43 23.75 0.58
C ALA A 197 10.75 24.92 -0.10
N GLN A 198 9.83 24.68 -1.06
CA GLN A 198 9.15 25.73 -1.83
C GLN A 198 8.18 26.57 -1.00
N HIS A 199 7.37 25.91 -0.16
CA HIS A 199 6.23 26.56 0.48
C HIS A 199 6.38 26.72 1.99
N PHE A 200 7.36 26.03 2.61
CA PHE A 200 7.63 26.15 4.05
C PHE A 200 9.05 26.67 4.31
N GLY A 201 9.86 26.89 3.27
CA GLY A 201 11.20 27.48 3.41
C GLY A 201 12.20 26.58 4.14
N ALA A 202 11.98 25.27 4.18
CA ALA A 202 12.82 24.33 4.91
C ALA A 202 14.09 23.93 4.12
N HIS A 203 15.09 23.44 4.86
CA HIS A 203 16.23 22.70 4.32
C HIS A 203 15.95 21.19 4.46
N CYS A 204 15.99 20.44 3.36
CA CYS A 204 15.51 19.08 3.33
C CYS A 204 16.61 18.07 2.97
N VAL A 205 16.56 16.91 3.61
CA VAL A 205 17.28 15.71 3.21
C VAL A 205 16.26 14.63 2.92
N GLY A 206 16.24 14.10 1.69
CA GLY A 206 15.42 12.97 1.31
C GLY A 206 16.28 11.73 1.11
N VAL A 207 15.90 10.58 1.68
CA VAL A 207 16.62 9.32 1.48
C VAL A 207 15.73 8.28 0.81
N THR A 208 16.30 7.52 -0.12
CA THR A 208 15.65 6.40 -0.81
C THR A 208 16.67 5.29 -1.10
N LEU A 209 16.19 4.04 -1.23
CA LEU A 209 16.98 2.90 -1.70
C LEU A 209 16.80 2.61 -3.21
N SER A 210 15.83 3.24 -3.85
CA SER A 210 15.57 3.11 -5.29
C SER A 210 16.45 4.09 -6.08
N ARG A 211 17.26 3.55 -7.00
CA ARG A 211 18.09 4.35 -7.89
C ARG A 211 17.24 5.22 -8.82
N ASN A 212 16.17 4.68 -9.39
CA ASN A 212 15.28 5.41 -10.28
C ASN A 212 14.65 6.62 -9.56
N GLN A 213 14.16 6.41 -8.33
CA GLN A 213 13.61 7.51 -7.51
C GLN A 213 14.67 8.56 -7.17
N PHE A 214 15.89 8.12 -6.81
CA PHE A 214 17.00 9.02 -6.50
C PHE A 214 17.35 9.92 -7.70
N GLU A 215 17.50 9.33 -8.89
CA GLU A 215 17.84 10.06 -10.11
C GLU A 215 16.73 11.04 -10.50
N ALA A 216 15.48 10.58 -10.53
CA ALA A 216 14.33 11.41 -10.85
C ALA A 216 14.09 12.52 -9.82
N ALA A 217 14.20 12.23 -8.51
CA ALA A 217 14.05 13.24 -7.47
C ALA A 217 15.16 14.31 -7.54
N THR A 218 16.40 13.89 -7.78
CA THR A 218 17.54 14.80 -7.94
C THR A 218 17.35 15.73 -9.14
N GLU A 219 16.88 15.21 -10.28
CA GLU A 219 16.60 16.02 -11.46
C GLU A 219 15.44 17.00 -11.21
N ARG A 220 14.38 16.58 -10.53
CA ARG A 220 13.26 17.47 -10.14
C ARG A 220 13.70 18.59 -9.21
N VAL A 221 14.59 18.30 -8.25
CA VAL A 221 15.19 19.31 -7.35
C VAL A 221 16.00 20.31 -8.15
N ARG A 222 16.82 19.85 -9.10
CA ARG A 222 17.62 20.72 -9.98
C ARG A 222 16.72 21.59 -10.86
N ALA A 223 15.73 21.00 -11.51
CA ALA A 223 14.77 21.72 -12.36
C ALA A 223 13.98 22.79 -11.61
N ALA A 224 13.72 22.55 -10.30
CA ALA A 224 13.06 23.52 -9.42
C ALA A 224 14.00 24.63 -8.90
N GLY A 225 15.31 24.56 -9.18
CA GLY A 225 16.29 25.52 -8.67
C GLY A 225 16.50 25.45 -7.15
N LEU A 226 16.32 24.27 -6.53
CA LEU A 226 16.35 24.08 -5.08
C LEU A 226 17.51 23.22 -4.58
N ALA A 227 18.55 23.04 -5.39
CA ALA A 227 19.71 22.23 -5.05
C ALA A 227 20.52 22.76 -3.83
N ASP A 228 20.37 24.02 -3.47
CA ASP A 228 20.94 24.65 -2.28
C ASP A 228 20.15 24.34 -1.00
N ARG A 229 18.89 23.88 -1.11
CA ARG A 229 17.99 23.61 0.01
C ARG A 229 17.64 22.15 0.17
N ILE A 230 17.74 21.35 -0.87
CA ILE A 230 17.32 19.95 -0.88
C ILE A 230 18.48 19.05 -1.30
N GLU A 231 18.81 18.10 -0.45
CA GLU A 231 19.77 17.03 -0.74
C GLU A 231 19.01 15.69 -0.85
N ILE A 232 19.09 15.02 -1.99
CA ILE A 232 18.58 13.66 -2.17
C ILE A 232 19.75 12.68 -2.04
N ARG A 233 19.55 11.59 -1.26
CA ARG A 233 20.58 10.58 -1.03
C ARG A 233 20.08 9.18 -1.40
N LEU A 234 20.88 8.45 -2.16
CA LEU A 234 20.70 7.01 -2.34
C LEU A 234 21.33 6.30 -1.13
N GLN A 235 20.59 6.26 -0.02
CA GLN A 235 21.10 5.86 1.28
C GLN A 235 20.08 5.10 2.08
N ASP A 236 20.54 4.08 2.82
CA ASP A 236 19.71 3.41 3.82
C ASP A 236 19.45 4.35 5.01
N TYR A 237 18.21 4.40 5.48
CA TYR A 237 17.85 5.25 6.62
C TYR A 237 18.67 4.95 7.88
N ARG A 238 19.12 3.69 8.03
CA ARG A 238 19.96 3.22 9.16
C ARG A 238 21.35 3.86 9.19
N ASP A 239 21.81 4.41 8.08
CA ASP A 239 23.12 5.06 7.94
C ASP A 239 23.02 6.59 7.97
N VAL A 240 21.81 7.15 8.11
CA VAL A 240 21.60 8.60 8.24
C VAL A 240 22.15 9.06 9.58
N GLN A 241 22.85 10.19 9.54
CA GLN A 241 23.45 10.83 10.72
C GLN A 241 23.05 12.30 10.82
N GLY A 242 23.20 12.87 12.00
CA GLY A 242 22.90 14.26 12.28
C GLY A 242 21.61 14.45 13.06
N ARG A 243 21.15 15.70 13.16
CA ARG A 243 19.94 16.09 13.86
C ARG A 243 19.03 16.87 12.93
N PHE A 244 17.74 16.59 13.05
CA PHE A 244 16.68 17.20 12.23
C PHE A 244 15.59 17.75 13.14
N ASP A 245 15.10 18.95 12.83
CA ASP A 245 13.98 19.56 13.54
C ASP A 245 12.69 18.82 13.29
N ARG A 246 12.55 18.26 12.09
CA ARG A 246 11.37 17.53 11.65
C ARG A 246 11.78 16.25 10.89
N ILE A 247 11.02 15.17 11.11
CA ILE A 247 11.20 13.91 10.40
C ILE A 247 9.86 13.44 9.86
N THR A 248 9.83 13.03 8.61
CA THR A 248 8.69 12.37 7.98
C THR A 248 9.06 10.98 7.47
N SER A 249 8.11 10.07 7.52
CA SER A 249 8.20 8.74 6.95
C SER A 249 6.83 8.36 6.41
N VAL A 250 6.70 8.21 5.10
CA VAL A 250 5.44 8.02 4.40
C VAL A 250 5.49 6.74 3.58
N GLY A 251 4.73 5.70 3.97
CA GLY A 251 4.66 4.42 3.28
C GLY A 251 5.96 3.62 3.33
N MET A 252 6.74 3.79 4.40
CA MET A 252 8.05 3.18 4.53
C MET A 252 8.11 2.10 5.64
N PHE A 253 7.39 2.31 6.75
CA PHE A 253 7.52 1.44 7.93
C PHE A 253 7.00 0.01 7.66
N GLU A 254 6.16 -0.19 6.66
CA GLU A 254 5.67 -1.49 6.18
C GLU A 254 6.80 -2.40 5.66
N HIS A 255 7.91 -1.79 5.21
CA HIS A 255 9.09 -2.47 4.70
C HIS A 255 10.13 -2.79 5.79
N VAL A 256 9.94 -2.28 7.00
CA VAL A 256 10.90 -2.44 8.11
C VAL A 256 10.80 -3.82 8.75
N GLY A 257 9.60 -4.43 8.72
CA GLY A 257 9.29 -5.66 9.43
C GLY A 257 8.97 -5.42 10.92
N ARG A 258 7.92 -6.07 11.42
CA ARG A 258 7.34 -5.88 12.77
C ARG A 258 8.38 -5.96 13.90
N ARG A 259 9.37 -6.83 13.78
CA ARG A 259 10.42 -7.03 14.80
C ARG A 259 11.40 -5.87 14.89
N ASN A 260 11.63 -5.19 13.78
CA ASN A 260 12.60 -4.09 13.67
C ASN A 260 11.96 -2.73 13.97
N LEU A 261 10.62 -2.64 14.08
CA LEU A 261 9.94 -1.37 14.34
C LEU A 261 10.45 -0.62 15.59
N PRO A 262 10.71 -1.28 16.74
CA PRO A 262 11.26 -0.55 17.89
C PRO A 262 12.63 0.08 17.59
N MET A 263 13.50 -0.62 16.86
CA MET A 263 14.81 -0.07 16.47
C MET A 263 14.67 1.05 15.43
N TYR A 264 13.72 0.91 14.51
CA TYR A 264 13.39 1.94 13.52
C TYR A 264 12.99 3.25 14.19
N PHE A 265 12.07 3.19 15.15
CA PHE A 265 11.63 4.37 15.89
C PHE A 265 12.67 4.88 16.89
N ALA A 266 13.52 4.02 17.46
CA ALA A 266 14.66 4.43 18.27
C ALA A 266 15.67 5.24 17.42
N HIS A 267 15.96 4.80 16.19
CA HIS A 267 16.83 5.55 15.28
C HIS A 267 16.20 6.89 14.87
N MET A 268 14.91 6.91 14.57
CA MET A 268 14.18 8.17 14.31
C MET A 268 14.29 9.12 15.51
N ARG A 269 14.15 8.62 16.73
CA ARG A 269 14.35 9.40 17.96
C ARG A 269 15.77 9.96 18.07
N GLU A 270 16.79 9.18 17.74
CA GLU A 270 18.19 9.62 17.75
C GLU A 270 18.45 10.77 16.77
N LEU A 271 17.85 10.71 15.60
CA LEU A 271 17.96 11.74 14.57
C LEU A 271 17.12 12.99 14.87
N LEU A 272 16.09 12.90 15.71
CA LEU A 272 15.19 14.00 16.01
C LEU A 272 15.84 14.98 17.01
N ALA A 273 15.77 16.28 16.76
CA ALA A 273 16.16 17.33 17.68
C ALA A 273 15.33 17.25 18.98
N ASP A 274 15.79 17.89 20.05
CA ASP A 274 15.13 17.78 21.36
C ASP A 274 13.68 18.32 21.34
N ASP A 275 13.44 19.41 20.63
CA ASP A 275 12.12 20.00 20.37
C ASP A 275 11.51 19.57 19.04
N GLY A 276 12.05 18.51 18.45
CA GLY A 276 11.64 18.02 17.15
C GLY A 276 10.31 17.27 17.15
N LEU A 277 9.65 17.27 15.98
CA LEU A 277 8.45 16.50 15.72
C LEU A 277 8.68 15.54 14.55
N ALA A 278 8.16 14.34 14.69
CA ALA A 278 8.16 13.34 13.63
C ALA A 278 6.74 12.92 13.26
N LEU A 279 6.52 12.56 12.00
CA LEU A 279 5.27 11.99 11.52
C LEU A 279 5.54 10.70 10.76
N ASN A 280 4.88 9.63 11.18
CA ASN A 280 4.81 8.38 10.46
C ASN A 280 3.44 8.22 9.83
N HIS A 281 3.40 7.99 8.50
CA HIS A 281 2.20 7.72 7.74
C HIS A 281 2.32 6.33 7.14
N GLY A 282 1.45 5.40 7.55
CA GLY A 282 1.60 4.03 7.10
C GLY A 282 0.36 3.16 7.23
N ILE A 283 0.36 2.08 6.45
CA ILE A 283 -0.71 1.10 6.36
C ILE A 283 -0.64 0.13 7.55
N THR A 284 -1.78 -0.19 8.11
CA THR A 284 -1.91 -1.12 9.23
C THR A 284 -2.92 -2.20 8.93
N SER A 285 -2.74 -3.38 9.52
CA SER A 285 -3.78 -4.40 9.57
C SER A 285 -4.87 -4.00 10.55
N THR A 286 -6.11 -4.38 10.29
CA THR A 286 -7.23 -4.30 11.25
C THR A 286 -7.34 -5.57 12.11
N ASP A 287 -6.60 -6.64 11.77
CA ASP A 287 -6.49 -7.86 12.58
C ASP A 287 -5.45 -7.65 13.70
N ALA A 288 -5.94 -7.62 14.95
CA ALA A 288 -5.11 -7.42 16.13
C ALA A 288 -4.24 -8.65 16.48
N ASP A 289 -4.63 -9.85 16.09
CA ASP A 289 -4.00 -11.10 16.53
C ASP A 289 -2.89 -11.57 15.59
N VAL A 290 -3.17 -11.69 14.30
CA VAL A 290 -2.28 -12.33 13.33
C VAL A 290 -1.66 -11.34 12.35
N GLY A 291 -2.33 -10.19 12.11
CA GLY A 291 -1.94 -9.22 11.08
C GLY A 291 -2.06 -9.80 9.67
N ALA A 292 -2.94 -10.78 9.49
CA ALA A 292 -3.20 -11.39 8.20
C ALA A 292 -4.32 -10.62 7.48
N THR A 293 -4.19 -10.46 6.17
CA THR A 293 -5.31 -10.00 5.35
C THR A 293 -6.33 -11.12 5.15
N ALA A 294 -7.61 -10.77 5.18
CA ALA A 294 -8.69 -11.73 5.01
C ALA A 294 -8.59 -12.46 3.65
N LEU A 295 -9.07 -13.71 3.62
CA LEU A 295 -9.24 -14.53 2.41
C LEU A 295 -7.94 -14.81 1.60
N GLY A 296 -6.75 -14.62 2.18
CA GLY A 296 -5.46 -14.98 1.55
C GLY A 296 -4.88 -13.92 0.59
N GLY A 297 -5.46 -12.72 0.51
CA GLY A 297 -4.94 -11.64 -0.35
C GLY A 297 -3.49 -11.23 -0.04
N GLY A 298 -3.07 -11.38 1.22
CA GLY A 298 -1.68 -11.12 1.62
C GLY A 298 -0.63 -11.98 0.94
N ALA A 299 -0.96 -13.26 0.60
CA ALA A 299 -0.03 -14.14 -0.10
C ALA A 299 0.24 -13.68 -1.55
N PHE A 300 -0.78 -13.14 -2.23
CA PHE A 300 -0.62 -12.53 -3.54
C PHE A 300 0.31 -11.31 -3.48
N ILE A 301 0.09 -10.42 -2.52
CA ILE A 301 0.91 -9.20 -2.34
C ILE A 301 2.36 -9.57 -2.00
N ASP A 302 2.59 -10.49 -1.07
CA ASP A 302 3.93 -10.98 -0.68
C ASP A 302 4.69 -11.59 -1.86
N ARG A 303 3.98 -12.26 -2.78
CA ARG A 303 4.60 -12.92 -3.94
C ARG A 303 4.90 -11.98 -5.11
N TYR A 304 4.00 -11.06 -5.42
CA TYR A 304 4.01 -10.35 -6.69
C TYR A 304 4.28 -8.85 -6.57
N VAL A 305 4.05 -8.24 -5.40
CA VAL A 305 4.06 -6.78 -5.27
C VAL A 305 5.06 -6.30 -4.23
N PHE A 306 4.90 -6.72 -2.98
CA PHE A 306 5.74 -6.31 -1.85
C PHE A 306 6.28 -7.56 -1.14
N PRO A 307 7.33 -8.19 -1.67
CA PRO A 307 7.99 -9.28 -0.95
C PRO A 307 8.39 -8.81 0.45
N ASP A 308 8.08 -9.64 1.45
CA ASP A 308 8.38 -9.39 2.87
C ASP A 308 7.66 -8.18 3.52
N GLY A 309 6.69 -7.54 2.85
CA GLY A 309 5.87 -6.48 3.46
C GLY A 309 5.06 -7.02 4.65
N GLU A 310 5.16 -6.35 5.80
CA GLU A 310 4.41 -6.70 7.01
C GLU A 310 3.57 -5.52 7.49
N LEU A 311 2.26 -5.76 7.63
CA LEU A 311 1.34 -4.75 8.15
C LEU A 311 1.10 -5.01 9.65
N PRO A 312 1.66 -4.18 10.55
CA PRO A 312 1.34 -4.28 11.97
C PRO A 312 -0.08 -3.76 12.23
N HIS A 313 -0.75 -4.26 13.26
CA HIS A 313 -1.92 -3.58 13.81
C HIS A 313 -1.50 -2.24 14.42
N LEU A 314 -2.39 -1.23 14.40
CA LEU A 314 -2.10 0.11 14.91
C LEU A 314 -1.52 0.09 16.33
N SER A 315 -2.09 -0.71 17.24
CA SER A 315 -1.59 -0.82 18.61
C SER A 315 -0.12 -1.25 18.69
N LEU A 316 0.31 -2.18 17.83
CA LEU A 316 1.70 -2.65 17.78
C LEU A 316 2.63 -1.56 17.22
N ALA A 317 2.16 -0.76 16.26
CA ALA A 317 2.92 0.37 15.75
C ALA A 317 3.13 1.44 16.83
N LEU A 318 2.07 1.80 17.57
CA LEU A 318 2.15 2.76 18.68
C LEU A 318 3.02 2.23 19.83
N GLU A 319 2.90 0.97 20.19
CA GLU A 319 3.77 0.32 21.18
C GLU A 319 5.24 0.35 20.74
N ALA A 320 5.52 0.07 19.46
CA ALA A 320 6.89 0.12 18.93
C ALA A 320 7.47 1.54 18.95
N MET A 321 6.67 2.58 18.68
CA MET A 321 7.06 3.99 18.83
C MET A 321 7.46 4.30 20.27
N GLN A 322 6.62 3.90 21.24
CA GLN A 322 6.89 4.13 22.66
C GLN A 322 8.14 3.35 23.15
N ARG A 323 8.30 2.09 22.72
CA ARG A 323 9.51 1.30 22.99
C ARG A 323 10.76 1.91 22.34
N GLY A 324 10.63 2.57 21.19
CA GLY A 324 11.68 3.35 20.56
C GLY A 324 11.97 4.68 21.24
N GLY A 325 11.27 5.01 22.36
CA GLY A 325 11.47 6.24 23.13
C GLY A 325 10.82 7.47 22.51
N LEU A 326 9.75 7.28 21.73
CA LEU A 326 8.90 8.36 21.20
C LEU A 326 7.62 8.47 22.04
N GLU A 327 7.15 9.69 22.24
CA GLU A 327 5.84 10.02 22.78
C GLU A 327 4.88 10.27 21.60
N VAL A 328 3.77 9.53 21.54
CA VAL A 328 2.72 9.72 20.55
C VAL A 328 1.84 10.89 20.98
N LEU A 329 1.68 11.89 20.11
CA LEU A 329 0.94 13.12 20.37
C LEU A 329 -0.41 13.17 19.64
N ASP A 330 -0.47 12.61 18.42
CA ASP A 330 -1.68 12.59 17.59
C ASP A 330 -1.74 11.34 16.73
N VAL A 331 -2.96 10.83 16.51
CA VAL A 331 -3.23 9.71 15.62
C VAL A 331 -4.46 10.05 14.79
N GLU A 332 -4.31 10.09 13.47
CA GLU A 332 -5.40 10.34 12.53
C GLU A 332 -5.57 9.20 11.54
N GLY A 333 -6.80 8.67 11.46
CA GLY A 333 -7.16 7.61 10.51
C GLY A 333 -7.55 8.16 9.15
N LEU A 334 -6.90 7.69 8.08
CA LEU A 334 -7.11 8.15 6.71
C LEU A 334 -7.64 7.07 5.77
N ARG A 335 -8.27 6.02 6.28
CA ARG A 335 -8.76 4.89 5.48
C ARG A 335 -9.67 5.34 4.33
N ARG A 336 -10.64 6.22 4.58
CA ARG A 336 -11.56 6.75 3.56
C ARG A 336 -10.84 7.52 2.45
N HIS A 337 -9.79 8.25 2.81
CA HIS A 337 -8.95 8.98 1.86
C HIS A 337 -8.18 8.02 0.95
N TYR A 338 -7.70 6.90 1.50
CA TYR A 338 -7.00 5.93 0.68
C TYR A 338 -7.94 5.16 -0.26
N VAL A 339 -9.17 4.85 0.18
CA VAL A 339 -10.20 4.31 -0.71
C VAL A 339 -10.34 5.21 -1.93
N ARG A 340 -10.55 6.52 -1.73
CA ARG A 340 -10.71 7.47 -2.84
C ARG A 340 -9.44 7.59 -3.69
N THR A 341 -8.27 7.62 -3.07
CA THR A 341 -6.98 7.66 -3.79
C THR A 341 -6.83 6.45 -4.72
N LEU A 342 -7.08 5.24 -4.20
CA LEU A 342 -6.98 3.99 -4.97
C LEU A 342 -8.00 3.92 -6.09
N GLN A 343 -9.22 4.41 -5.86
CA GLN A 343 -10.24 4.52 -6.92
C GLN A 343 -9.75 5.42 -8.06
N LEU A 344 -9.20 6.60 -7.76
CA LEU A 344 -8.66 7.52 -8.77
C LEU A 344 -7.45 6.94 -9.50
N TRP A 345 -6.54 6.24 -8.79
CA TRP A 345 -5.43 5.54 -9.44
C TRP A 345 -5.94 4.46 -10.38
N LEU A 346 -6.94 3.71 -9.96
CA LEU A 346 -7.53 2.64 -10.74
C LEU A 346 -8.26 3.16 -11.99
N GLU A 347 -9.05 4.23 -11.85
CA GLU A 347 -9.71 4.92 -12.97
C GLU A 347 -8.69 5.37 -14.03
N ARG A 348 -7.58 5.99 -13.59
CA ARG A 348 -6.50 6.42 -14.49
C ARG A 348 -5.75 5.25 -15.11
N PHE A 349 -5.46 4.20 -14.34
CA PHE A 349 -4.82 2.99 -14.83
C PHE A 349 -5.65 2.30 -15.92
N GLU A 350 -6.95 2.13 -15.70
CA GLU A 350 -7.87 1.53 -16.69
C GLU A 350 -8.04 2.43 -17.95
N ALA A 351 -7.94 3.74 -17.81
CA ALA A 351 -7.98 4.66 -18.94
C ALA A 351 -6.73 4.59 -19.84
N CYS A 352 -5.58 4.14 -19.32
CA CYS A 352 -4.30 4.08 -20.02
C CYS A 352 -3.84 2.62 -20.29
N VAL A 353 -4.76 1.65 -20.36
CA VAL A 353 -4.42 0.23 -20.59
C VAL A 353 -3.56 -0.02 -21.84
N PRO A 354 -3.84 0.58 -23.02
CA PRO A 354 -3.00 0.39 -24.20
C PRO A 354 -1.56 0.86 -23.98
N GLU A 355 -1.38 2.04 -23.40
CA GLU A 355 -0.08 2.65 -23.10
C GLU A 355 0.69 1.83 -22.07
N ILE A 356 0.01 1.37 -21.03
CA ILE A 356 0.61 0.53 -19.97
C ILE A 356 1.10 -0.80 -20.57
N ARG A 357 0.30 -1.46 -21.42
CA ARG A 357 0.70 -2.70 -22.09
C ARG A 357 1.85 -2.52 -23.07
N ALA A 358 2.06 -1.31 -23.58
CA ALA A 358 3.24 -1.00 -24.40
C ALA A 358 4.53 -0.87 -23.57
N LEU A 359 4.42 -0.56 -22.27
CA LEU A 359 5.55 -0.35 -21.38
C LEU A 359 5.95 -1.59 -20.56
N VAL A 360 4.99 -2.50 -20.31
CA VAL A 360 5.23 -3.68 -19.45
C VAL A 360 4.66 -4.95 -20.10
N GLU A 361 5.21 -6.10 -19.72
CA GLU A 361 4.70 -7.40 -20.14
C GLU A 361 3.30 -7.67 -19.57
N GLU A 362 2.51 -8.50 -20.26
CA GLU A 362 1.12 -8.83 -19.88
C GLU A 362 1.01 -9.36 -18.44
N GLU A 363 1.98 -10.16 -17.97
CA GLU A 363 2.01 -10.65 -16.61
C GLU A 363 2.11 -9.50 -15.61
N ARG A 364 3.00 -8.54 -15.85
CA ARG A 364 3.18 -7.35 -15.01
C ARG A 364 1.94 -6.44 -15.02
N PHE A 365 1.33 -6.24 -16.19
CA PHE A 365 0.06 -5.52 -16.31
C PHE A 365 -1.03 -6.17 -15.45
N ARG A 366 -1.19 -7.50 -15.52
CA ARG A 366 -2.18 -8.25 -14.75
C ARG A 366 -1.94 -8.18 -13.24
N ILE A 367 -0.67 -8.24 -12.82
CA ILE A 367 -0.29 -8.07 -11.40
C ILE A 367 -0.77 -6.71 -10.88
N TRP A 368 -0.42 -5.61 -11.57
CA TRP A 368 -0.77 -4.26 -11.13
C TRP A 368 -2.27 -4.01 -11.13
N ARG A 369 -2.98 -4.51 -12.13
CA ARG A 369 -4.43 -4.41 -12.21
C ARG A 369 -5.13 -5.06 -11.01
N VAL A 370 -4.76 -6.29 -10.67
CA VAL A 370 -5.32 -7.02 -9.51
C VAL A 370 -4.90 -6.36 -8.20
N TYR A 371 -3.66 -5.90 -8.11
CA TYR A 371 -3.14 -5.24 -6.92
C TYR A 371 -3.90 -3.95 -6.59
N LEU A 372 -4.01 -3.02 -7.54
CA LEU A 372 -4.71 -1.74 -7.32
C LEU A 372 -6.17 -1.97 -6.95
N ALA A 373 -6.85 -2.85 -7.67
CA ALA A 373 -8.24 -3.18 -7.42
C ALA A 373 -8.46 -3.91 -6.08
N GLY A 374 -7.60 -4.85 -5.75
CA GLY A 374 -7.64 -5.58 -4.47
C GLY A 374 -7.35 -4.68 -3.28
N CYS A 375 -6.41 -3.74 -3.42
CA CYS A 375 -6.15 -2.73 -2.39
C CYS A 375 -7.36 -1.81 -2.18
N ALA A 376 -7.98 -1.30 -3.26
CA ALA A 376 -9.17 -0.46 -3.16
C ALA A 376 -10.27 -1.17 -2.37
N TYR A 377 -10.53 -2.43 -2.70
CA TYR A 377 -11.51 -3.26 -1.99
C TYR A 377 -11.14 -3.46 -0.51
N ALA A 378 -9.88 -3.83 -0.21
CA ALA A 378 -9.44 -4.11 1.16
C ALA A 378 -9.58 -2.88 2.07
N PHE A 379 -9.27 -1.68 1.58
CA PHE A 379 -9.49 -0.44 2.31
C PHE A 379 -10.98 -0.10 2.46
N GLU A 380 -11.79 -0.33 1.43
CA GLU A 380 -13.24 -0.07 1.46
C GLU A 380 -13.95 -0.95 2.50
N HIS A 381 -13.54 -2.21 2.61
CA HIS A 381 -14.17 -3.21 3.49
C HIS A 381 -13.48 -3.39 4.85
N ASP A 382 -12.58 -2.48 5.23
CA ASP A 382 -11.90 -2.48 6.53
C ASP A 382 -11.02 -3.72 6.80
N ASP A 383 -10.48 -4.35 5.76
CA ASP A 383 -9.49 -5.41 5.91
C ASP A 383 -8.10 -4.82 6.29
N VAL A 384 -7.83 -3.58 5.87
CA VAL A 384 -6.64 -2.78 6.20
C VAL A 384 -7.03 -1.33 6.47
N SER A 385 -6.16 -0.61 7.17
CA SER A 385 -6.33 0.82 7.45
C SER A 385 -5.02 1.57 7.24
N ILE A 386 -5.04 2.89 7.40
CA ILE A 386 -3.85 3.74 7.30
C ILE A 386 -3.97 4.91 8.27
N PHE A 387 -2.84 5.27 8.88
CA PHE A 387 -2.80 6.32 9.89
C PHE A 387 -1.62 7.27 9.69
N GLN A 388 -1.85 8.53 10.07
CA GLN A 388 -0.78 9.48 10.36
C GLN A 388 -0.60 9.57 11.87
N VAL A 389 0.62 9.34 12.34
CA VAL A 389 0.96 9.41 13.77
C VAL A 389 2.03 10.48 13.95
N VAL A 390 1.70 11.53 14.74
CA VAL A 390 2.63 12.57 15.14
C VAL A 390 3.26 12.19 16.48
N CYS A 391 4.57 12.27 16.56
CA CYS A 391 5.32 11.95 17.77
C CYS A 391 6.51 12.89 17.99
N ARG A 392 7.06 12.85 19.21
CA ARG A 392 8.27 13.55 19.62
C ARG A 392 9.14 12.64 20.47
N ARG A 393 10.31 13.11 20.85
CA ARG A 393 11.14 12.42 21.85
C ARG A 393 10.40 12.33 23.19
N ALA A 394 10.33 11.15 23.79
CA ALA A 394 9.77 10.96 25.13
C ALA A 394 10.67 11.59 26.20
N GLY A 395 10.08 11.96 27.34
CA GLY A 395 10.79 12.54 28.47
C GLY A 395 11.12 14.04 28.36
N GLN A 396 10.59 14.71 27.33
CA GLN A 396 10.68 16.15 27.17
C GLN A 396 9.57 16.86 28.00
N GLY A 397 9.78 18.11 28.38
CA GLY A 397 8.81 18.91 29.13
C GLY A 397 7.46 19.11 28.39
N ALA A 398 6.74 20.19 28.68
CA ALA A 398 5.44 20.47 28.11
C ALA A 398 5.46 20.43 26.59
N ALA A 399 4.39 19.91 25.98
CA ALA A 399 4.30 19.72 24.55
C ALA A 399 4.36 21.05 23.79
N LEU A 400 5.07 21.06 22.67
CA LEU A 400 5.18 22.19 21.75
C LEU A 400 3.95 22.38 20.86
N LEU A 401 3.00 21.44 20.91
CA LEU A 401 1.78 21.50 20.11
C LEU A 401 0.73 22.38 20.79
N PRO A 402 -0.06 23.12 19.99
CA PRO A 402 -1.27 23.76 20.50
C PRO A 402 -2.22 22.75 21.17
N TRP A 403 -2.99 23.21 22.17
CA TRP A 403 -3.96 22.36 22.87
C TRP A 403 -5.04 21.78 21.95
N SER A 404 -5.39 22.49 20.88
CA SER A 404 -6.42 22.07 19.93
C SER A 404 -5.78 21.65 18.61
N ARG A 405 -6.43 20.70 17.92
CA ARG A 405 -6.05 20.27 16.57
C ARG A 405 -6.36 21.32 15.50
N ARG A 406 -6.96 22.47 15.82
CA ARG A 406 -7.37 23.53 14.88
C ARG A 406 -6.22 23.92 13.94
N TYR A 407 -4.99 24.04 14.45
CA TYR A 407 -3.80 24.39 13.65
C TYR A 407 -3.50 23.41 12.51
N MET A 408 -4.01 22.19 12.56
CA MET A 408 -3.81 21.18 11.51
C MET A 408 -4.72 21.42 10.30
N TYR A 409 -5.84 22.13 10.50
CA TYR A 409 -6.90 22.31 9.50
C TYR A 409 -7.07 23.76 9.05
N GLU A 410 -6.80 24.72 9.93
CA GLU A 410 -6.84 26.14 9.65
C GLU A 410 -5.41 26.62 9.38
N ARG A 411 -5.03 26.69 8.10
CA ARG A 411 -3.80 27.36 7.72
C ARG A 411 -4.07 28.85 7.83
N GLU A 412 -3.48 29.56 8.77
CA GLU A 412 -3.28 30.99 8.63
C GLU A 412 -2.37 31.20 7.42
N LEU A 413 -2.99 31.47 6.26
CA LEU A 413 -2.26 31.93 5.08
C LEU A 413 -1.75 33.35 5.43
N SER A 414 -0.52 33.43 5.92
CA SER A 414 0.24 34.68 6.04
C SER A 414 0.90 35.02 4.71
#